data_2b83b62dc0dc8d84f2de285379369701
#
_entry.id   2b83b62dc0dc8d84f2de285379369701
#
_cell.length_a   1.000
_cell.length_b   1.000
_cell.length_c   1.000
_cell.angle_alpha   90.00
_cell.angle_beta   90.00
_cell.angle_gamma   90.00
#
_symmetry.space_group_name_H-M   'P 1'
#
loop_
_entity.id
_entity.type
_entity.pdbx_description
1 polymer ?
#
loop_
_entity_poly.entity_id
_entity_poly.type
_entity_poly.pdbx_seq_one_letter_code
_entity_poly.pdbx_strand_id
1 'polypeptide(L)'
;MFGVLIVQTEHGETGYLAAFSGILAGKNLHPFFVPPVYNLLQPQGFFKIEEENISSINRNIRQLENDKAYAALSAELARTIQSAENILATAKAQLKEAKTAREQRRKEKELNAQEEAELIRESQFQKAEYKRLERSWKARITTLQTQTEDWERRISALKSERKTRSAALQQKLFEQFGMLNYRGEVKNLCEIFGQTVHKTPPAGAGECAAPKLLQYAFEHRLTPLAIAEFWWGASPKGEIRRHGHYYPACRGKCGPILAHMLPGLDAE
;
A
#
# COMPACT_ATOMS: atom_id res chain seq x y z
N MET A 1 -13.65 -3.68 21.17
CA MET A 1 -14.61 -4.74 21.47
C MET A 1 -14.08 -5.56 22.63
N PHE A 2 -14.92 -5.79 23.63
CA PHE A 2 -14.64 -6.73 24.72
C PHE A 2 -15.57 -7.92 24.57
N GLY A 3 -15.15 -9.08 25.09
CA GLY A 3 -15.95 -10.28 25.11
C GLY A 3 -15.84 -10.98 26.45
N VAL A 4 -16.91 -11.64 26.84
CA VAL A 4 -16.98 -12.52 28.01
C VAL A 4 -17.56 -13.86 27.57
N LEU A 5 -16.93 -14.95 28.00
CA LEU A 5 -17.35 -16.33 27.76
C LEU A 5 -17.62 -16.98 29.11
N ILE A 6 -18.83 -17.47 29.31
CA ILE A 6 -19.15 -18.34 30.43
C ILE A 6 -18.69 -19.75 30.08
N VAL A 7 -17.97 -20.38 30.98
CA VAL A 7 -17.38 -21.71 30.79
C VAL A 7 -17.67 -22.62 31.95
N GLN A 8 -17.63 -23.93 31.71
CA GLN A 8 -17.73 -24.96 32.73
C GLN A 8 -16.48 -25.83 32.70
N THR A 9 -15.93 -26.16 33.86
CA THR A 9 -14.85 -27.11 34.03
C THR A 9 -15.35 -28.56 33.88
N GLU A 10 -14.43 -29.52 33.74
CA GLU A 10 -14.76 -30.96 33.73
C GLU A 10 -15.42 -31.43 35.03
N HIS A 11 -15.25 -30.69 36.12
CA HIS A 11 -15.88 -30.97 37.42
C HIS A 11 -17.26 -30.30 37.60
N GLY A 12 -17.77 -29.61 36.56
CA GLY A 12 -19.06 -28.94 36.58
C GLY A 12 -19.06 -27.54 37.22
N GLU A 13 -17.91 -27.02 37.59
CA GLU A 13 -17.79 -25.66 38.13
C GLU A 13 -17.94 -24.62 37.01
N THR A 14 -18.77 -23.62 37.26
CA THR A 14 -18.98 -22.53 36.29
C THR A 14 -18.08 -21.34 36.61
N GLY A 15 -17.45 -20.81 35.56
CA GLY A 15 -16.60 -19.61 35.63
C GLY A 15 -16.78 -18.73 34.41
N TYR A 16 -15.94 -17.70 34.27
CA TYR A 16 -15.92 -16.85 33.08
C TYR A 16 -14.50 -16.53 32.62
N LEU A 17 -14.40 -16.27 31.33
CA LEU A 17 -13.20 -15.75 30.66
C LEU A 17 -13.50 -14.40 30.08
N ALA A 18 -12.54 -13.50 30.07
CA ALA A 18 -12.64 -12.18 29.45
C ALA A 18 -11.58 -11.98 28.37
N ALA A 19 -11.93 -11.30 27.28
CA ALA A 19 -11.01 -10.93 26.21
C ALA A 19 -11.31 -9.52 25.68
N PHE A 20 -10.33 -8.96 24.99
CA PHE A 20 -10.48 -7.74 24.17
C PHE A 20 -9.92 -7.97 22.78
N SER A 21 -10.47 -7.26 21.79
CA SER A 21 -10.03 -7.34 20.40
C SER A 21 -8.79 -6.46 20.17
N GLY A 22 -7.77 -7.00 19.50
CA GLY A 22 -6.57 -6.27 19.10
C GLY A 22 -5.70 -5.85 20.28
N ILE A 23 -5.37 -4.56 20.35
CA ILE A 23 -4.46 -3.95 21.34
C ILE A 23 -5.24 -3.04 22.26
N LEU A 24 -5.01 -3.14 23.57
CA LEU A 24 -5.58 -2.29 24.60
C LEU A 24 -4.44 -1.52 25.30
N ALA A 25 -4.51 -0.19 25.34
CA ALA A 25 -3.50 0.67 25.94
C ALA A 25 -2.04 0.31 25.51
N GLY A 26 -1.84 0.00 24.22
CA GLY A 26 -0.53 -0.33 23.66
C GLY A 26 -0.04 -1.75 23.91
N LYS A 27 -0.83 -2.60 24.57
CA LYS A 27 -0.48 -3.99 24.92
C LYS A 27 -1.55 -4.98 24.44
N ASN A 28 -1.15 -6.20 24.18
CA ASN A 28 -2.05 -7.32 23.83
C ASN A 28 -2.15 -8.37 24.96
N LEU A 29 -1.43 -8.14 26.07
CA LEU A 29 -1.48 -8.95 27.29
C LEU A 29 -1.87 -8.03 28.46
N HIS A 30 -2.92 -8.39 29.17
CA HIS A 30 -3.38 -7.73 30.38
C HIS A 30 -3.80 -8.75 31.44
N PRO A 31 -3.63 -8.46 32.74
CA PRO A 31 -4.17 -9.28 33.80
C PRO A 31 -5.68 -9.48 33.64
N PHE A 32 -6.18 -10.65 34.00
CA PHE A 32 -7.59 -11.04 33.95
C PHE A 32 -8.20 -11.22 32.53
N PHE A 33 -7.42 -11.01 31.46
CA PHE A 33 -7.83 -11.30 30.10
C PHE A 33 -7.08 -12.49 29.53
N VAL A 34 -7.74 -13.31 28.73
CA VAL A 34 -7.07 -14.39 28.02
C VAL A 34 -6.00 -13.85 27.06
N PRO A 35 -4.89 -14.55 26.84
CA PRO A 35 -3.83 -14.12 25.96
C PRO A 35 -4.32 -14.10 24.50
N PRO A 36 -3.62 -13.39 23.60
CA PRO A 36 -3.86 -13.49 22.17
C PRO A 36 -3.48 -14.91 21.67
N VAL A 37 -4.16 -15.39 20.62
CA VAL A 37 -3.81 -16.65 19.95
C VAL A 37 -2.36 -16.65 19.48
N TYR A 38 -1.90 -15.51 18.99
CA TYR A 38 -0.49 -15.27 18.65
C TYR A 38 -0.04 -13.91 19.19
N ASN A 39 1.11 -13.86 19.87
CA ASN A 39 1.64 -12.62 20.45
C ASN A 39 2.44 -11.81 19.41
N LEU A 40 1.76 -10.92 18.70
CA LEU A 40 2.34 -9.99 17.72
C LEU A 40 3.37 -9.02 18.31
N LEU A 41 3.22 -8.69 19.59
CA LEU A 41 4.04 -7.67 20.26
C LEU A 41 5.29 -8.24 20.92
N GLN A 42 5.61 -9.51 20.72
CA GLN A 42 6.83 -10.13 21.23
C GLN A 42 8.06 -9.38 20.65
N PRO A 43 8.93 -8.77 21.49
CA PRO A 43 9.97 -7.85 21.02
C PRO A 43 10.97 -8.46 20.02
N GLN A 44 11.30 -9.74 20.18
CA GLN A 44 12.22 -10.49 19.31
C GLN A 44 11.48 -11.41 18.31
N GLY A 45 10.14 -11.25 18.22
CA GLY A 45 9.31 -12.00 17.29
C GLY A 45 9.57 -11.55 15.83
N PHE A 46 9.44 -12.49 14.90
CA PHE A 46 9.65 -12.21 13.47
C PHE A 46 8.80 -11.03 12.97
N PHE A 47 7.59 -10.86 13.51
CA PHE A 47 6.70 -9.79 13.13
C PHE A 47 7.29 -8.41 13.46
N LYS A 48 7.78 -8.22 14.68
CA LYS A 48 8.38 -6.94 15.10
C LYS A 48 9.67 -6.63 14.36
N ILE A 49 10.49 -7.62 14.09
CA ILE A 49 11.73 -7.46 13.32
C ILE A 49 11.40 -7.02 11.89
N GLU A 50 10.46 -7.68 11.24
CA GLU A 50 10.12 -7.36 9.86
C GLU A 50 9.30 -6.07 9.74
N GLU A 51 8.46 -5.73 10.72
CA GLU A 51 7.77 -4.44 10.82
C GLU A 51 8.77 -3.27 10.86
N GLU A 52 9.88 -3.41 11.60
CA GLU A 52 10.94 -2.39 11.63
C GLU A 52 11.70 -2.29 10.30
N ASN A 53 11.98 -3.41 9.64
CA ASN A 53 12.57 -3.43 8.31
C ASN A 53 11.68 -2.67 7.29
N ILE A 54 10.38 -2.96 7.28
CA ILE A 54 9.40 -2.27 6.43
C ILE A 54 9.31 -0.78 6.78
N SER A 55 9.36 -0.44 8.07
CA SER A 55 9.38 0.95 8.55
C SER A 55 10.63 1.69 8.09
N SER A 56 11.78 1.02 8.07
CA SER A 56 13.03 1.57 7.53
C SER A 56 12.91 1.87 6.03
N ILE A 57 12.36 0.94 5.25
CA ILE A 57 12.10 1.18 3.81
C ILE A 57 11.16 2.38 3.63
N ASN A 58 10.11 2.51 4.43
CA ASN A 58 9.21 3.67 4.37
C ASN A 58 9.93 4.99 4.68
N ARG A 59 10.87 5.01 5.63
CA ARG A 59 11.70 6.19 5.92
C ARG A 59 12.57 6.55 4.72
N ASN A 60 13.21 5.55 4.10
CA ASN A 60 14.06 5.75 2.92
C ASN A 60 13.26 6.27 1.72
N ILE A 61 12.07 5.75 1.47
CA ILE A 61 11.17 6.27 0.42
C ILE A 61 10.86 7.74 0.66
N ARG A 62 10.43 8.10 1.88
CA ARG A 62 10.12 9.49 2.23
C ARG A 62 11.35 10.40 2.09
N GLN A 63 12.52 9.93 2.46
CA GLN A 63 13.76 10.69 2.31
C GLN A 63 14.06 10.98 0.84
N LEU A 64 13.95 9.99 -0.05
CA LEU A 64 14.17 10.17 -1.48
C LEU A 64 13.09 11.05 -2.13
N GLU A 65 11.82 10.89 -1.78
CA GLU A 65 10.71 11.69 -2.31
C GLU A 65 10.81 13.18 -1.89
N ASN A 66 11.38 13.46 -0.72
CA ASN A 66 11.56 14.81 -0.20
C ASN A 66 13.00 15.36 -0.39
N ASP A 67 13.83 14.67 -1.17
CA ASP A 67 15.19 15.11 -1.42
C ASP A 67 15.21 16.41 -2.23
N LYS A 68 15.96 17.41 -1.73
CA LYS A 68 16.06 18.72 -2.38
C LYS A 68 16.69 18.63 -3.77
N ALA A 69 17.64 17.71 -3.98
CA ALA A 69 18.28 17.52 -5.27
C ALA A 69 17.30 16.96 -6.30
N TYR A 70 16.46 15.99 -5.90
CA TYR A 70 15.40 15.45 -6.75
C TYR A 70 14.35 16.52 -7.10
N ALA A 71 13.90 17.29 -6.12
CA ALA A 71 12.96 18.39 -6.35
C ALA A 71 13.54 19.47 -7.30
N ALA A 72 14.81 19.85 -7.11
CA ALA A 72 15.50 20.82 -7.98
C ALA A 72 15.64 20.29 -9.42
N LEU A 73 16.03 19.02 -9.58
CA LEU A 73 16.17 18.36 -10.87
C LEU A 73 14.84 18.29 -11.63
N SER A 74 13.76 17.89 -10.95
CA SER A 74 12.42 17.82 -11.53
C SER A 74 11.93 19.22 -11.97
N ALA A 75 12.19 20.24 -11.16
CA ALA A 75 11.86 21.62 -11.50
C ALA A 75 12.71 22.15 -12.68
N GLU A 76 13.99 21.76 -12.76
CA GLU A 76 14.85 22.11 -13.88
C GLU A 76 14.38 21.45 -15.18
N LEU A 77 14.04 20.17 -15.13
CA LEU A 77 13.48 19.44 -16.27
C LEU A 77 12.23 20.14 -16.80
N ALA A 78 11.26 20.45 -15.93
CA ALA A 78 10.02 21.12 -16.31
C ALA A 78 10.30 22.50 -16.96
N ARG A 79 11.19 23.31 -16.38
CA ARG A 79 11.58 24.62 -16.95
C ARG A 79 12.29 24.47 -18.30
N THR A 80 13.14 23.44 -18.44
CA THR A 80 13.87 23.19 -19.67
C THR A 80 12.93 22.77 -20.81
N ILE A 81 11.95 21.91 -20.54
CA ILE A 81 10.91 21.53 -21.51
C ILE A 81 10.12 22.75 -21.97
N GLN A 82 9.62 23.56 -21.04
CA GLN A 82 8.86 24.76 -21.38
C GLN A 82 9.67 25.78 -22.19
N SER A 83 10.95 25.97 -21.84
CA SER A 83 11.85 26.85 -22.58
C SER A 83 12.11 26.34 -24.00
N ALA A 84 12.32 25.03 -24.15
CA ALA A 84 12.51 24.40 -25.45
C ALA A 84 11.29 24.55 -26.36
N GLU A 85 10.08 24.32 -25.81
CA GLU A 85 8.83 24.50 -26.55
C GLU A 85 8.66 25.93 -27.07
N ASN A 86 8.89 26.92 -26.23
CA ASN A 86 8.76 28.32 -26.60
C ASN A 86 9.80 28.74 -27.66
N ILE A 87 11.06 28.36 -27.46
CA ILE A 87 12.16 28.73 -28.37
C ILE A 87 12.00 28.02 -29.72
N LEU A 88 11.65 26.74 -29.73
CA LEU A 88 11.45 25.98 -30.97
C LEU A 88 10.20 26.46 -31.72
N ALA A 89 9.13 26.82 -31.02
CA ALA A 89 7.95 27.43 -31.65
C ALA A 89 8.29 28.75 -32.35
N THR A 90 9.04 29.64 -31.67
CA THR A 90 9.49 30.90 -32.23
C THR A 90 10.41 30.70 -33.43
N ALA A 91 11.39 29.83 -33.34
CA ALA A 91 12.30 29.52 -34.45
C ALA A 91 11.57 28.89 -35.65
N LYS A 92 10.57 28.06 -35.40
CA LYS A 92 9.71 27.46 -36.46
C LYS A 92 8.87 28.52 -37.16
N ALA A 93 8.32 29.49 -36.41
CA ALA A 93 7.57 30.61 -36.99
C ALA A 93 8.48 31.47 -37.88
N GLN A 94 9.67 31.86 -37.41
CA GLN A 94 10.66 32.60 -38.18
C GLN A 94 11.08 31.84 -39.47
N LEU A 95 11.27 30.54 -39.39
CA LEU A 95 11.58 29.70 -40.56
C LEU A 95 10.44 29.72 -41.59
N LYS A 96 9.18 29.71 -41.14
CA LYS A 96 8.01 29.80 -42.00
C LYS A 96 7.91 31.20 -42.66
N GLU A 97 8.10 32.27 -41.92
CA GLU A 97 8.11 33.64 -42.42
C GLU A 97 9.19 33.86 -43.47
N ALA A 98 10.42 33.40 -43.18
CA ALA A 98 11.52 33.48 -44.12
C ALA A 98 11.26 32.69 -45.42
N LYS A 99 10.57 31.52 -45.30
CA LYS A 99 10.14 30.76 -46.47
C LYS A 99 9.13 31.55 -47.29
N THR A 100 8.12 32.16 -46.69
CA THR A 100 7.11 32.96 -47.35
C THR A 100 7.75 34.20 -48.04
N ALA A 101 8.66 34.89 -47.37
CA ALA A 101 9.39 36.00 -47.94
C ALA A 101 10.21 35.62 -49.20
N ARG A 102 10.87 34.44 -49.20
CA ARG A 102 11.60 33.95 -50.38
C ARG A 102 10.63 33.57 -51.49
N GLU A 103 9.49 33.00 -51.23
CA GLU A 103 8.46 32.69 -52.19
C GLU A 103 7.88 33.96 -52.83
N GLN A 104 7.68 35.03 -52.04
CA GLN A 104 7.23 36.31 -52.49
C GLN A 104 8.28 36.97 -53.44
N ARG A 105 9.55 36.97 -53.06
CA ARG A 105 10.65 37.49 -53.91
C ARG A 105 10.71 36.81 -55.27
N ARG A 106 10.46 35.47 -55.36
CA ARG A 106 10.38 34.70 -56.59
C ARG A 106 9.21 35.09 -57.47
N LYS A 107 8.10 35.62 -56.89
CA LYS A 107 6.90 36.04 -57.65
C LYS A 107 7.02 37.46 -58.14
N GLU A 108 7.69 38.33 -57.42
CA GLU A 108 7.77 39.77 -57.71
C GLU A 108 8.80 40.13 -58.77
N LYS A 109 9.83 39.28 -58.90
CA LYS A 109 10.98 39.56 -59.81
C LYS A 109 11.49 38.27 -60.46
N GLU A 110 11.78 38.31 -61.77
CA GLU A 110 12.59 37.27 -62.40
C GLU A 110 13.99 37.27 -61.81
N LEU A 111 14.38 36.19 -61.11
CA LEU A 111 15.65 36.05 -60.47
C LEU A 111 16.70 35.50 -61.45
N ASN A 112 17.89 36.04 -61.41
CA ASN A 112 19.02 35.44 -62.10
C ASN A 112 19.53 34.18 -61.33
N ALA A 113 20.36 33.39 -61.99
CA ALA A 113 20.91 32.12 -61.43
C ALA A 113 21.65 32.31 -60.11
N GLN A 114 22.32 33.44 -59.92
CA GLN A 114 23.08 33.76 -58.71
C GLN A 114 22.14 34.10 -57.53
N GLU A 115 21.13 34.92 -57.79
CA GLU A 115 20.11 35.27 -56.80
C GLU A 115 19.31 34.04 -56.35
N GLU A 116 18.95 33.15 -57.23
CA GLU A 116 18.27 31.91 -56.87
C GLU A 116 19.19 30.97 -56.04
N ALA A 117 20.45 30.85 -56.39
CA ALA A 117 21.42 30.09 -55.63
C ALA A 117 21.64 30.64 -54.21
N GLU A 118 21.55 31.97 -54.02
CA GLU A 118 21.62 32.61 -52.70
C GLU A 118 20.40 32.28 -51.84
N LEU A 119 19.18 32.37 -52.38
CA LEU A 119 17.95 32.00 -51.69
C LEU A 119 17.92 30.51 -51.26
N ILE A 120 18.47 29.63 -52.10
CA ILE A 120 18.61 28.20 -51.79
C ILE A 120 19.60 28.01 -50.63
N ARG A 121 20.79 28.66 -50.67
CA ARG A 121 21.78 28.60 -49.59
C ARG A 121 21.24 29.13 -48.27
N GLU A 122 20.51 30.26 -48.28
CA GLU A 122 19.83 30.83 -47.12
C GLU A 122 18.83 29.85 -46.54
N SER A 123 18.00 29.23 -47.39
CA SER A 123 17.03 28.22 -46.98
C SER A 123 17.66 26.99 -46.31
N GLN A 124 18.76 26.50 -46.91
CA GLN A 124 19.50 25.35 -46.37
C GLN A 124 20.14 25.68 -45.03
N PHE A 125 20.77 26.86 -44.90
CA PHE A 125 21.39 27.35 -43.68
C PHE A 125 20.33 27.44 -42.53
N GLN A 126 19.22 28.14 -42.79
CA GLN A 126 18.16 28.32 -41.78
C GLN A 126 17.57 26.99 -41.32
N LYS A 127 17.33 26.04 -42.23
CA LYS A 127 16.89 24.70 -41.87
C LYS A 127 17.92 23.93 -41.04
N ALA A 128 19.20 24.09 -41.38
CA ALA A 128 20.30 23.44 -40.65
C ALA A 128 20.41 23.99 -39.21
N GLU A 129 20.31 25.34 -39.06
CA GLU A 129 20.31 25.99 -37.75
C GLU A 129 19.13 25.54 -36.89
N TYR A 130 17.90 25.49 -37.46
CA TYR A 130 16.73 24.98 -36.72
C TYR A 130 16.96 23.53 -36.24
N LYS A 131 17.48 22.63 -37.10
CA LYS A 131 17.81 21.27 -36.74
C LYS A 131 18.89 21.14 -35.66
N ARG A 132 19.88 22.05 -35.65
CA ARG A 132 20.91 22.10 -34.61
C ARG A 132 20.29 22.49 -33.27
N LEU A 133 19.45 23.53 -33.30
CA LEU A 133 18.71 24.00 -32.10
C LEU A 133 17.82 22.90 -31.52
N GLU A 134 17.05 22.23 -32.37
CA GLU A 134 16.19 21.11 -31.95
C GLU A 134 17.00 19.97 -31.32
N ARG A 135 18.12 19.58 -31.90
CA ARG A 135 19.00 18.54 -31.36
C ARG A 135 19.61 18.94 -30.02
N SER A 136 20.02 20.19 -29.85
CA SER A 136 20.64 20.68 -28.62
C SER A 136 19.64 20.66 -27.46
N TRP A 137 18.40 21.10 -27.69
CA TRP A 137 17.34 21.04 -26.69
C TRP A 137 16.95 19.59 -26.36
N LYS A 138 16.80 18.75 -27.38
CA LYS A 138 16.51 17.33 -27.18
C LYS A 138 17.59 16.65 -26.32
N ALA A 139 18.85 16.87 -26.60
CA ALA A 139 19.97 16.31 -25.84
C ALA A 139 19.91 16.76 -24.35
N ARG A 140 19.69 18.06 -24.11
CA ARG A 140 19.57 18.60 -22.74
C ARG A 140 18.39 17.99 -21.98
N ILE A 141 17.22 17.93 -22.61
CA ILE A 141 16.02 17.31 -22.01
C ILE A 141 16.28 15.83 -21.70
N THR A 142 16.84 15.08 -22.65
CA THR A 142 17.14 13.65 -22.44
C THR A 142 18.09 13.44 -21.26
N THR A 143 19.12 14.26 -21.11
CA THR A 143 20.05 14.18 -19.96
C THR A 143 19.31 14.36 -18.63
N LEU A 144 18.47 15.39 -18.52
CA LEU A 144 17.69 15.67 -17.31
C LEU A 144 16.63 14.58 -17.05
N GLN A 145 15.99 14.07 -18.09
CA GLN A 145 15.04 12.96 -18.00
C GLN A 145 15.73 11.70 -17.45
N THR A 146 16.87 11.31 -18.00
CA THR A 146 17.61 10.14 -17.52
C THR A 146 17.97 10.25 -16.04
N GLN A 147 18.41 11.44 -15.59
CA GLN A 147 18.73 11.69 -14.19
C GLN A 147 17.47 11.60 -13.29
N THR A 148 16.34 12.13 -13.75
CA THR A 148 15.05 12.07 -13.01
C THR A 148 14.53 10.63 -12.93
N GLU A 149 14.60 9.89 -14.03
CA GLU A 149 14.23 8.49 -14.11
C GLU A 149 15.04 7.59 -13.17
N ASP A 150 16.32 7.91 -12.93
CA ASP A 150 17.14 7.17 -11.97
C ASP A 150 16.62 7.31 -10.53
N TRP A 151 16.18 8.50 -10.14
CA TRP A 151 15.52 8.72 -8.85
C TRP A 151 14.19 7.97 -8.76
N GLU A 152 13.34 8.09 -9.76
CA GLU A 152 12.04 7.42 -9.82
C GLU A 152 12.17 5.89 -9.79
N ARG A 153 13.18 5.35 -10.48
CA ARG A 153 13.48 3.92 -10.47
C ARG A 153 13.85 3.42 -9.08
N ARG A 154 14.71 4.18 -8.35
CA ARG A 154 15.09 3.84 -6.98
C ARG A 154 13.89 3.89 -6.02
N ILE A 155 13.06 4.92 -6.11
CA ILE A 155 11.81 5.05 -5.32
C ILE A 155 10.86 3.90 -5.64
N SER A 156 10.66 3.59 -6.91
CA SER A 156 9.79 2.51 -7.37
C SER A 156 10.26 1.13 -6.89
N ALA A 157 11.57 0.88 -6.93
CA ALA A 157 12.15 -0.37 -6.43
C ALA A 157 11.90 -0.55 -4.93
N LEU A 158 12.09 0.49 -4.12
CA LEU A 158 11.80 0.45 -2.68
C LEU A 158 10.30 0.28 -2.39
N LYS A 159 9.42 0.91 -3.16
CA LYS A 159 7.97 0.72 -3.03
C LYS A 159 7.56 -0.72 -3.36
N SER A 160 8.16 -1.31 -4.39
CA SER A 160 7.94 -2.72 -4.76
C SER A 160 8.45 -3.67 -3.67
N GLU A 161 9.66 -3.47 -3.17
CA GLU A 161 10.22 -4.24 -2.06
C GLU A 161 9.32 -4.17 -0.82
N ARG A 162 8.92 -2.98 -0.40
CA ARG A 162 7.99 -2.78 0.71
C ARG A 162 6.70 -3.57 0.53
N LYS A 163 6.09 -3.51 -0.67
CA LYS A 163 4.85 -4.24 -0.98
C LYS A 163 5.04 -5.75 -0.83
N THR A 164 6.12 -6.28 -1.40
CA THR A 164 6.44 -7.72 -1.33
C THR A 164 6.67 -8.17 0.11
N ARG A 165 7.49 -7.44 0.88
CA ARG A 165 7.76 -7.75 2.30
C ARG A 165 6.49 -7.67 3.15
N SER A 166 5.65 -6.64 2.95
CA SER A 166 4.39 -6.52 3.70
C SER A 166 3.43 -7.67 3.41
N ALA A 167 3.34 -8.11 2.15
CA ALA A 167 2.51 -9.26 1.79
C ALA A 167 3.06 -10.57 2.39
N ALA A 168 4.38 -10.78 2.33
CA ALA A 168 5.03 -11.95 2.92
C ALA A 168 4.89 -11.99 4.44
N LEU A 169 5.05 -10.82 5.11
CA LEU A 169 4.85 -10.70 6.55
C LEU A 169 3.42 -11.05 6.94
N GLN A 170 2.44 -10.53 6.21
CA GLN A 170 1.02 -10.81 6.47
C GLN A 170 0.68 -12.28 6.26
N GLN A 171 1.19 -12.90 5.20
CA GLN A 171 1.02 -14.32 4.93
C GLN A 171 1.59 -15.17 6.06
N LYS A 172 2.87 -14.94 6.42
CA LYS A 172 3.54 -15.63 7.52
C LYS A 172 2.81 -15.46 8.85
N LEU A 173 2.25 -14.25 9.08
CA LEU A 173 1.46 -13.99 10.27
C LEU A 173 0.21 -14.85 10.32
N PHE A 174 -0.55 -14.94 9.24
CA PHE A 174 -1.77 -15.74 9.18
C PHE A 174 -1.51 -17.23 9.38
N GLU A 175 -0.35 -17.72 8.97
CA GLU A 175 0.09 -19.09 9.20
C GLU A 175 0.38 -19.39 10.68
N GLN A 176 0.72 -18.36 11.49
CA GLN A 176 0.96 -18.52 12.92
C GLN A 176 -0.33 -18.55 13.77
N PHE A 177 -1.47 -18.11 13.21
CA PHE A 177 -2.75 -18.20 13.90
C PHE A 177 -3.36 -19.60 13.74
N GLY A 178 -2.89 -20.56 14.54
CA GLY A 178 -3.49 -21.88 14.63
C GLY A 178 -4.78 -21.84 15.46
N MET A 179 -5.94 -21.95 14.81
CA MET A 179 -7.25 -21.95 15.45
C MET A 179 -7.67 -23.38 15.81
N LEU A 180 -7.74 -23.67 17.10
CA LEU A 180 -8.18 -24.95 17.64
C LEU A 180 -9.73 -25.00 17.61
N ASN A 181 -10.31 -26.08 17.07
CA ASN A 181 -11.75 -26.30 17.15
C ASN A 181 -12.12 -27.18 18.36
N TYR A 182 -13.40 -27.28 18.65
CA TYR A 182 -13.92 -28.08 19.76
C TYR A 182 -13.57 -29.58 19.65
N ARG A 183 -13.31 -30.09 18.45
CA ARG A 183 -12.92 -31.49 18.20
C ARG A 183 -11.40 -31.74 18.34
N GLY A 184 -10.61 -30.72 18.65
CA GLY A 184 -9.17 -30.83 18.78
C GLY A 184 -8.39 -30.66 17.47
N GLU A 185 -9.03 -30.26 16.37
CA GLU A 185 -8.36 -30.00 15.10
C GLU A 185 -7.87 -28.56 15.03
N VAL A 186 -6.66 -28.37 14.52
CA VAL A 186 -6.07 -27.03 14.33
C VAL A 186 -6.01 -26.70 12.85
N LYS A 187 -6.49 -25.52 12.46
CA LYS A 187 -6.28 -24.93 11.13
C LYS A 187 -5.76 -23.51 11.27
N ASN A 188 -4.80 -23.13 10.42
CA ASN A 188 -4.37 -21.74 10.37
C ASN A 188 -5.36 -20.86 9.58
N LEU A 189 -5.21 -19.54 9.68
CA LEU A 189 -6.14 -18.64 9.03
C LEU A 189 -6.13 -18.76 7.49
N CYS A 190 -5.00 -19.11 6.89
CA CYS A 190 -4.94 -19.30 5.43
C CYS A 190 -5.77 -20.51 5.00
N GLU A 191 -5.73 -21.61 5.75
CA GLU A 191 -6.56 -22.80 5.49
C GLU A 191 -8.04 -22.52 5.68
N ILE A 192 -8.41 -21.81 6.75
CA ILE A 192 -9.80 -21.45 7.04
C ILE A 192 -10.37 -20.54 5.92
N PHE A 193 -9.67 -19.46 5.59
CA PHE A 193 -10.14 -18.50 4.61
C PHE A 193 -10.00 -18.97 3.16
N GLY A 194 -9.05 -19.87 2.88
CA GLY A 194 -8.90 -20.49 1.56
C GLY A 194 -10.16 -21.20 1.04
N GLN A 195 -11.04 -21.64 1.96
CA GLN A 195 -12.32 -22.27 1.65
C GLN A 195 -13.48 -21.26 1.48
N THR A 196 -13.24 -19.96 1.75
CA THR A 196 -14.24 -18.89 1.65
C THR A 196 -14.19 -18.19 0.30
N VAL A 197 -15.19 -17.36 0.01
CA VAL A 197 -15.22 -16.50 -1.19
C VAL A 197 -14.06 -15.48 -1.19
N HIS A 198 -13.54 -15.10 -0.04
CA HIS A 198 -12.47 -14.10 0.09
C HIS A 198 -11.07 -14.67 -0.18
N LYS A 199 -10.88 -16.00 -0.09
CA LYS A 199 -9.61 -16.72 -0.31
C LYS A 199 -8.43 -16.29 0.59
N THR A 200 -8.45 -15.07 1.12
CA THR A 200 -7.39 -14.48 1.94
C THR A 200 -7.98 -13.92 3.24
N PRO A 201 -7.35 -14.15 4.40
CA PRO A 201 -7.78 -13.55 5.65
C PRO A 201 -7.71 -12.02 5.59
N PRO A 202 -8.73 -11.30 6.05
CA PRO A 202 -8.63 -9.84 6.17
C PRO A 202 -7.69 -9.44 7.32
N ALA A 203 -7.10 -8.24 7.24
CA ALA A 203 -6.23 -7.72 8.28
C ALA A 203 -6.91 -7.74 9.66
N GLY A 204 -6.19 -8.21 10.69
CA GLY A 204 -6.69 -8.38 12.05
C GLY A 204 -7.67 -9.55 12.25
N ALA A 205 -7.76 -10.49 11.30
CA ALA A 205 -8.41 -11.79 11.53
C ALA A 205 -7.68 -12.54 12.65
N GLY A 206 -8.42 -13.25 13.52
CA GLY A 206 -7.86 -13.97 14.66
C GLY A 206 -7.62 -13.15 15.92
N GLU A 207 -7.62 -11.81 15.83
CA GLU A 207 -7.41 -10.92 16.97
C GLU A 207 -8.70 -10.48 17.69
N CYS A 208 -9.86 -10.95 17.25
CA CYS A 208 -11.13 -10.63 17.88
C CYS A 208 -11.31 -11.34 19.23
N ALA A 209 -12.20 -10.82 20.09
CA ALA A 209 -12.39 -11.36 21.43
C ALA A 209 -12.95 -12.78 21.41
N ALA A 210 -13.99 -13.08 20.59
CA ALA A 210 -14.60 -14.40 20.54
C ALA A 210 -13.62 -15.53 20.14
N PRO A 211 -12.81 -15.43 19.07
CA PRO A 211 -11.80 -16.46 18.78
C PRO A 211 -10.78 -16.68 19.90
N LYS A 212 -10.32 -15.60 20.58
CA LYS A 212 -9.38 -15.72 21.70
C LYS A 212 -10.01 -16.47 22.89
N LEU A 213 -11.26 -16.18 23.21
CA LEU A 213 -11.99 -16.82 24.29
C LEU A 213 -12.18 -18.30 24.04
N LEU A 214 -12.61 -18.67 22.84
CA LEU A 214 -12.80 -20.08 22.46
C LEU A 214 -11.48 -20.82 22.38
N GLN A 215 -10.43 -20.21 21.82
CA GLN A 215 -9.10 -20.81 21.77
C GLN A 215 -8.61 -21.18 23.18
N TYR A 216 -8.69 -20.22 24.11
CA TYR A 216 -8.27 -20.44 25.49
C TYR A 216 -9.14 -21.51 26.18
N ALA A 217 -10.46 -21.48 25.98
CA ALA A 217 -11.35 -22.48 26.55
C ALA A 217 -11.01 -23.90 26.08
N PHE A 218 -10.79 -24.09 24.77
CA PHE A 218 -10.47 -25.40 24.21
C PHE A 218 -9.08 -25.91 24.65
N GLU A 219 -8.08 -25.03 24.67
CA GLU A 219 -6.72 -25.36 25.16
C GLU A 219 -6.73 -25.82 26.63
N HIS A 220 -7.66 -25.28 27.44
CA HIS A 220 -7.78 -25.60 28.87
C HIS A 220 -8.93 -26.57 29.17
N ARG A 221 -9.51 -27.22 28.17
CA ARG A 221 -10.59 -28.20 28.28
C ARG A 221 -11.82 -27.66 29.04
N LEU A 222 -12.11 -26.37 28.85
CA LEU A 222 -13.30 -25.72 29.37
C LEU A 222 -14.43 -25.82 28.34
N THR A 223 -15.63 -26.15 28.81
CA THR A 223 -16.85 -26.18 27.95
C THR A 223 -17.46 -24.79 27.85
N PRO A 224 -17.53 -24.17 26.66
CA PRO A 224 -18.21 -22.92 26.44
C PRO A 224 -19.72 -23.07 26.67
N LEU A 225 -20.32 -22.18 27.45
CA LEU A 225 -21.79 -22.18 27.73
C LEU A 225 -22.48 -20.99 27.07
N ALA A 226 -21.94 -19.78 27.18
CA ALA A 226 -22.53 -18.57 26.62
C ALA A 226 -21.44 -17.53 26.34
N ILE A 227 -21.59 -16.80 25.25
CA ILE A 227 -20.65 -15.73 24.87
C ILE A 227 -21.38 -14.42 24.59
N ALA A 228 -20.80 -13.32 25.03
CA ALA A 228 -21.27 -11.98 24.72
C ALA A 228 -20.11 -11.06 24.35
N GLU A 229 -20.27 -10.27 23.28
CA GLU A 229 -19.32 -9.23 22.90
C GLU A 229 -20.00 -7.85 22.95
N PHE A 230 -19.30 -6.84 23.49
CA PHE A 230 -19.82 -5.48 23.61
C PHE A 230 -18.75 -4.44 23.23
N TRP A 231 -19.24 -3.27 22.80
CA TRP A 231 -18.37 -2.16 22.49
C TRP A 231 -18.11 -1.28 23.71
N TRP A 232 -16.86 -0.95 23.96
CA TRP A 232 -16.48 -0.02 25.04
C TRP A 232 -15.62 1.09 24.48
N GLY A 233 -16.04 2.35 24.64
CA GLY A 233 -15.31 3.54 24.16
C GLY A 233 -16.04 4.31 23.06
N ALA A 234 -15.31 5.23 22.43
CA ALA A 234 -15.83 6.02 21.31
C ALA A 234 -16.08 5.15 20.07
N SER A 235 -17.05 5.55 19.23
CA SER A 235 -17.34 4.87 17.97
C SER A 235 -16.15 4.93 17.02
N PRO A 236 -15.79 3.84 16.33
CA PRO A 236 -14.77 3.87 15.30
C PRO A 236 -15.24 4.65 14.06
N LYS A 237 -14.28 5.17 13.28
CA LYS A 237 -14.60 6.01 12.10
C LYS A 237 -15.37 5.29 10.98
N GLY A 238 -15.24 3.97 10.88
CA GLY A 238 -15.80 3.19 9.77
C GLY A 238 -17.13 2.53 10.04
N GLU A 239 -17.58 2.49 11.29
CA GLU A 239 -18.80 1.79 11.71
C GLU A 239 -19.35 2.41 12.99
N ILE A 240 -20.65 2.72 13.03
CA ILE A 240 -21.27 3.30 14.23
C ILE A 240 -21.44 2.21 15.29
N ARG A 241 -20.66 2.31 16.38
CA ARG A 241 -20.77 1.46 17.56
C ARG A 241 -21.01 2.28 18.81
N ARG A 242 -21.99 1.88 19.59
CA ARG A 242 -22.37 2.59 20.82
C ARG A 242 -21.71 1.94 22.03
N HIS A 243 -21.19 2.76 22.93
CA HIS A 243 -20.61 2.32 24.19
C HIS A 243 -21.61 1.47 25.01
N GLY A 244 -21.15 0.34 25.54
CA GLY A 244 -21.95 -0.58 26.35
C GLY A 244 -22.94 -1.46 25.57
N HIS A 245 -23.08 -1.27 24.24
CA HIS A 245 -24.00 -2.10 23.46
C HIS A 245 -23.36 -3.40 23.01
N TYR A 246 -24.14 -4.45 22.98
CA TYR A 246 -23.77 -5.78 22.48
C TYR A 246 -23.80 -5.82 20.96
N TYR A 247 -22.87 -6.57 20.38
CA TYR A 247 -22.78 -6.75 18.95
C TYR A 247 -22.45 -8.21 18.63
N PRO A 248 -23.06 -8.79 17.59
CA PRO A 248 -22.71 -10.13 17.13
C PRO A 248 -21.28 -10.14 16.54
N ALA A 249 -20.68 -11.32 16.47
CA ALA A 249 -19.43 -11.55 15.78
C ALA A 249 -19.53 -11.09 14.32
N CYS A 250 -18.51 -10.41 13.81
CA CYS A 250 -18.53 -9.89 12.45
C CYS A 250 -18.48 -11.02 11.41
N ARG A 251 -19.27 -10.90 10.34
CA ARG A 251 -19.38 -11.95 9.30
C ARG A 251 -18.07 -12.14 8.50
N GLY A 252 -17.33 -11.06 8.26
CA GLY A 252 -16.18 -11.10 7.35
C GLY A 252 -14.86 -11.58 7.98
N LYS A 253 -14.68 -11.41 9.30
CA LYS A 253 -13.45 -11.83 10.00
C LYS A 253 -13.71 -13.00 10.94
N CYS A 254 -14.66 -12.85 11.88
CA CYS A 254 -14.94 -13.85 12.89
C CYS A 254 -15.77 -15.01 12.34
N GLY A 255 -16.70 -14.75 11.42
CA GLY A 255 -17.61 -15.77 10.90
C GLY A 255 -16.91 -17.05 10.41
N PRO A 256 -15.95 -16.97 9.47
CA PRO A 256 -15.22 -18.15 9.01
C PRO A 256 -14.42 -18.86 10.11
N ILE A 257 -13.83 -18.10 11.04
CA ILE A 257 -13.05 -18.65 12.16
C ILE A 257 -13.99 -19.41 13.11
N LEU A 258 -15.11 -18.81 13.49
CA LEU A 258 -16.10 -19.45 14.36
C LEU A 258 -16.74 -20.67 13.69
N ALA A 259 -16.99 -20.63 12.37
CA ALA A 259 -17.47 -21.79 11.60
C ALA A 259 -16.48 -22.98 11.63
N HIS A 260 -15.18 -22.73 11.81
CA HIS A 260 -14.21 -23.77 12.07
C HIS A 260 -14.15 -24.21 13.54
N MET A 261 -14.24 -23.26 14.48
CA MET A 261 -14.01 -23.51 15.89
C MET A 261 -15.19 -24.22 16.60
N LEU A 262 -16.43 -23.96 16.19
CA LEU A 262 -17.63 -24.40 16.88
C LEU A 262 -18.18 -25.81 16.52
N PRO A 263 -17.84 -26.48 15.39
CA PRO A 263 -18.41 -27.77 15.06
C PRO A 263 -18.21 -28.82 16.16
N GLY A 264 -19.33 -29.42 16.62
CA GLY A 264 -19.35 -30.38 17.70
C GLY A 264 -19.69 -29.81 19.07
N LEU A 265 -19.78 -28.47 19.16
CA LEU A 265 -20.38 -27.82 20.32
C LEU A 265 -21.88 -27.72 20.09
N ASP A 266 -22.69 -28.26 21.05
CA ASP A 266 -24.14 -28.07 21.05
C ASP A 266 -24.43 -26.61 21.41
N ALA A 267 -24.54 -25.77 20.40
CA ALA A 267 -24.88 -24.36 20.54
C ALA A 267 -26.31 -24.14 20.03
N GLU A 268 -27.22 -23.71 20.90
CA GLU A 268 -28.50 -23.16 20.53
C GLU A 268 -28.38 -21.74 19.91
#